data_a4dca30fe723360d38a5178577402152
#
_entry.id   a4dca30fe723360d38a5178577402152
#
_cell.length_a   1.000
_cell.length_b   1.000
_cell.length_c   1.000
_cell.angle_alpha   90.00
_cell.angle_beta   90.00
_cell.angle_gamma   90.00
#
_symmetry.space_group_name_H-M   'P 1'
#
loop_
_entity.id
_entity.type
_entity.pdbx_description
1 polymer ?
#
loop_
_entity_poly.entity_id
_entity_poly.type
_entity_poly.pdbx_seq_one_letter_code
_entity_poly.pdbx_strand_id
1 'polypeptide(L)'
;MKKQFIIISVFSFLVVVNVALIRPLRKPVFERKDKLSDYHFFTGKMADLQPVKTVVPYDINSVLFSNYAEKLRFIRLPDGMQATYAKEDVLQLPKGTVIIKNFYYENDFRRKDKGRRILETRLLVNEENGWTAYPYVWNDEQTEAFYDVAGDIKKVSYINGNGKRINIDYIIPNKNQCKGCHIREGKMKPIGPTAAQLNKEYAYTSGTQNQLSYWQQQGILSGLPDPGSIAKMARIDDASQSIESRARAYLDVNCGTCHHPQGPANTSGLFLHYDQDPTVELGIMKSPVAAGRGAGKNAFDIVPGQPHKSILTFRMQTNDPGIAMPELGREQVHKEGVKLIKEWIKQMER
;
A
#
# COMPACT_ATOMS: atom_id res chain seq x y z
N MET A 1 14.35 -49.26 -87.07
CA MET A 1 13.86 -47.95 -86.63
C MET A 1 13.59 -48.01 -85.09
N LYS A 2 14.53 -47.55 -84.26
CA LYS A 2 14.39 -47.53 -82.80
C LYS A 2 14.27 -46.06 -82.42
N LYS A 3 13.10 -45.66 -81.81
CA LYS A 3 12.88 -44.32 -81.24
C LYS A 3 13.42 -44.31 -79.83
N GLN A 4 14.40 -43.46 -79.57
CA GLN A 4 14.88 -43.17 -78.25
C GLN A 4 13.98 -42.11 -77.64
N PHE A 5 13.40 -42.39 -76.45
CA PHE A 5 12.70 -41.39 -75.57
C PHE A 5 13.72 -40.77 -74.61
N ILE A 6 13.90 -39.46 -74.69
CA ILE A 6 14.71 -38.70 -73.78
C ILE A 6 13.76 -38.25 -72.63
N ILE A 7 14.01 -38.74 -71.39
CA ILE A 7 13.32 -38.34 -70.24
C ILE A 7 14.10 -37.16 -69.63
N ILE A 8 13.53 -35.97 -69.72
CA ILE A 8 14.06 -34.77 -69.02
C ILE A 8 13.49 -34.77 -67.60
N SER A 9 14.37 -35.04 -66.63
CA SER A 9 14.06 -34.94 -65.21
C SER A 9 14.22 -33.49 -64.75
N VAL A 10 13.11 -32.81 -64.42
CA VAL A 10 13.11 -31.46 -63.84
C VAL A 10 13.24 -31.59 -62.31
N PHE A 11 14.43 -31.31 -61.80
CA PHE A 11 14.67 -31.18 -60.36
C PHE A 11 14.17 -29.80 -59.88
N SER A 12 13.00 -29.77 -59.23
CA SER A 12 12.51 -28.60 -58.56
C SER A 12 13.23 -28.42 -57.22
N PHE A 13 14.10 -27.43 -57.13
CA PHE A 13 14.75 -27.01 -55.86
C PHE A 13 13.76 -26.19 -55.06
N LEU A 14 13.16 -26.77 -54.03
CA LEU A 14 12.35 -26.05 -53.04
C LEU A 14 13.28 -25.31 -52.09
N VAL A 15 13.46 -24.00 -52.28
CA VAL A 15 14.13 -23.11 -51.32
C VAL A 15 13.16 -22.81 -50.21
N VAL A 16 13.30 -23.48 -49.08
CA VAL A 16 12.57 -23.14 -47.84
C VAL A 16 13.22 -21.89 -47.22
N VAL A 17 12.65 -20.74 -47.48
CA VAL A 17 13.03 -19.49 -46.80
C VAL A 17 12.49 -19.54 -45.38
N ASN A 18 13.36 -19.87 -44.42
CA ASN A 18 13.07 -19.67 -43.00
C ASN A 18 13.00 -18.17 -42.69
N VAL A 19 11.82 -17.57 -42.78
CA VAL A 19 11.57 -16.23 -42.24
C VAL A 19 11.53 -16.39 -40.74
N ALA A 20 12.65 -16.19 -40.05
CA ALA A 20 12.70 -16.00 -38.62
C ALA A 20 11.86 -14.76 -38.32
N LEU A 21 10.65 -14.96 -37.80
CA LEU A 21 9.81 -13.90 -37.23
C LEU A 21 10.61 -13.27 -36.10
N ILE A 22 11.33 -12.20 -36.39
CA ILE A 22 11.90 -11.31 -35.39
C ILE A 22 10.70 -10.72 -34.69
N ARG A 23 10.27 -11.33 -33.56
CA ARG A 23 9.29 -10.72 -32.66
C ARG A 23 9.91 -9.40 -32.23
N PRO A 24 9.26 -8.25 -32.51
CA PRO A 24 9.75 -6.99 -31.98
C PRO A 24 9.86 -7.14 -30.46
N LEU A 25 11.03 -6.82 -29.91
CA LEU A 25 11.22 -6.73 -28.46
C LEU A 25 10.11 -5.82 -27.95
N ARG A 26 9.13 -6.39 -27.26
CA ARG A 26 8.07 -5.60 -26.60
C ARG A 26 8.79 -4.63 -25.69
N LYS A 27 8.58 -3.33 -25.92
CA LYS A 27 9.06 -2.32 -24.95
C LYS A 27 8.55 -2.72 -23.57
N PRO A 28 9.40 -2.66 -22.53
CA PRO A 28 8.94 -2.94 -21.19
C PRO A 28 7.72 -2.05 -20.87
N VAL A 29 6.72 -2.62 -20.23
CA VAL A 29 5.49 -1.91 -19.85
C VAL A 29 5.79 -0.69 -18.97
N PHE A 30 6.90 -0.74 -18.26
CA PHE A 30 7.42 0.35 -17.42
C PHE A 30 8.94 0.39 -17.50
N GLU A 31 9.49 1.59 -17.63
CA GLU A 31 10.92 1.84 -17.60
C GLU A 31 11.26 2.65 -16.35
N ARG A 32 12.12 2.09 -15.47
CA ARG A 32 12.60 2.81 -14.29
C ARG A 32 13.44 4.02 -14.71
N LYS A 33 13.12 5.18 -14.13
CA LYS A 33 13.88 6.42 -14.27
C LYS A 33 14.67 6.69 -12.98
N ASP A 34 15.77 7.45 -13.09
CA ASP A 34 16.57 7.82 -11.92
C ASP A 34 15.95 8.99 -11.17
N LYS A 35 15.24 9.90 -11.87
CA LYS A 35 14.53 11.02 -11.29
C LYS A 35 13.03 10.83 -11.35
N LEU A 36 12.33 11.26 -10.30
CA LEU A 36 10.87 11.19 -10.24
C LEU A 36 10.22 12.10 -11.29
N SER A 37 10.81 13.28 -11.56
CA SER A 37 10.32 14.23 -12.56
C SER A 37 10.28 13.65 -13.98
N ASP A 38 11.16 12.70 -14.33
CA ASP A 38 11.24 12.11 -15.67
C ASP A 38 10.00 11.25 -16.03
N TYR A 39 9.15 10.90 -15.03
CA TYR A 39 7.87 10.26 -15.29
C TYR A 39 6.75 11.22 -15.69
N HIS A 40 6.94 12.51 -15.50
CA HIS A 40 5.93 13.54 -15.77
C HIS A 40 4.59 13.27 -15.09
N PHE A 41 4.61 12.74 -13.86
CA PHE A 41 3.39 12.52 -13.07
C PHE A 41 2.78 13.81 -12.55
N PHE A 42 3.61 14.82 -12.35
CA PHE A 42 3.23 16.09 -11.76
C PHE A 42 3.59 17.26 -12.67
N THR A 43 2.86 18.36 -12.53
CA THR A 43 3.09 19.62 -13.25
C THR A 43 3.45 20.76 -12.29
N GLY A 44 4.10 21.80 -12.78
CA GLY A 44 4.55 22.93 -11.97
C GLY A 44 5.75 22.56 -11.10
N LYS A 45 5.80 23.10 -9.87
CA LYS A 45 6.86 22.76 -8.92
C LYS A 45 6.67 21.35 -8.40
N MET A 46 7.72 20.53 -8.43
CA MET A 46 7.63 19.12 -7.99
C MET A 46 7.08 18.97 -6.57
N ALA A 47 7.45 19.85 -5.62
CA ALA A 47 6.96 19.82 -4.25
C ALA A 47 5.44 20.05 -4.10
N ASP A 48 4.80 20.68 -5.09
CA ASP A 48 3.37 20.92 -5.05
C ASP A 48 2.59 19.61 -5.31
N LEU A 49 3.21 18.62 -5.95
CA LEU A 49 2.63 17.33 -6.32
C LEU A 49 1.29 17.49 -7.06
N GLN A 50 1.20 18.52 -7.95
CA GLN A 50 0.02 18.74 -8.78
C GLN A 50 -0.06 17.67 -9.87
N PRO A 51 -1.02 16.75 -9.84
CA PRO A 51 -1.04 15.65 -10.79
C PRO A 51 -1.43 16.14 -12.19
N VAL A 52 -0.83 15.55 -13.21
CA VAL A 52 -1.33 15.67 -14.59
C VAL A 52 -2.65 14.90 -14.74
N LYS A 53 -3.41 15.19 -15.79
CA LYS A 53 -4.77 14.64 -16.02
C LYS A 53 -4.85 13.10 -15.94
N THR A 54 -3.79 12.40 -16.35
CA THR A 54 -3.72 10.92 -16.35
C THR A 54 -3.33 10.32 -15.00
N VAL A 55 -3.04 11.15 -14.00
CA VAL A 55 -2.67 10.76 -12.64
C VAL A 55 -3.76 11.19 -11.67
N VAL A 56 -4.47 10.21 -11.12
CA VAL A 56 -5.68 10.45 -10.34
C VAL A 56 -5.37 10.42 -8.85
N PRO A 57 -5.65 11.51 -8.13
CA PRO A 57 -5.49 11.53 -6.68
C PRO A 57 -6.59 10.70 -6.01
N TYR A 58 -6.24 10.05 -4.90
CA TYR A 58 -7.20 9.34 -4.07
C TYR A 58 -6.78 9.33 -2.60
N ASP A 59 -7.74 9.04 -1.73
CA ASP A 59 -7.49 8.83 -0.31
C ASP A 59 -8.23 7.57 0.18
N ILE A 60 -7.91 7.13 1.38
CA ILE A 60 -8.44 5.90 1.97
C ILE A 60 -9.09 6.18 3.33
N ASN A 61 -10.05 5.34 3.74
CA ASN A 61 -10.75 5.50 5.01
C ASN A 61 -9.83 5.25 6.21
N SER A 62 -9.18 4.10 6.28
CA SER A 62 -8.25 3.74 7.36
C SER A 62 -6.81 3.84 6.90
N VAL A 63 -6.01 4.63 7.59
CA VAL A 63 -4.64 4.98 7.18
C VAL A 63 -3.63 4.12 7.92
N LEU A 64 -2.67 3.54 7.17
CA LEU A 64 -1.49 2.92 7.76
C LEU A 64 -0.68 3.98 8.53
N PHE A 65 -0.40 3.72 9.80
CA PHE A 65 0.48 4.57 10.61
C PHE A 65 1.93 4.49 10.10
N SER A 66 2.58 5.63 9.99
CA SER A 66 3.99 5.75 9.60
C SER A 66 4.57 6.98 10.29
N ASN A 67 4.86 6.87 11.58
CA ASN A 67 5.50 7.92 12.39
C ASN A 67 4.79 9.30 12.32
N TYR A 68 3.48 9.34 12.20
CA TYR A 68 2.67 10.55 11.97
C TYR A 68 2.96 11.28 10.64
N ALA A 69 3.72 10.69 9.72
CA ALA A 69 3.84 11.25 8.37
C ALA A 69 2.48 11.22 7.66
N GLU A 70 2.13 12.32 7.02
CA GLU A 70 0.98 12.42 6.12
C GLU A 70 1.28 11.76 4.78
N LYS A 71 0.24 11.42 4.02
CA LYS A 71 0.38 10.75 2.73
C LYS A 71 -0.49 11.38 1.66
N LEU A 72 0.10 11.64 0.50
CA LEU A 72 -0.64 11.87 -0.74
C LEU A 72 -0.54 10.63 -1.63
N ARG A 73 -1.67 10.22 -2.19
CA ARG A 73 -1.77 9.01 -3.00
C ARG A 73 -2.33 9.33 -4.37
N PHE A 74 -1.73 8.73 -5.37
CA PHE A 74 -2.18 8.85 -6.73
C PHE A 74 -2.10 7.48 -7.42
N ILE A 75 -2.88 7.33 -8.49
CA ILE A 75 -2.82 6.17 -9.37
C ILE A 75 -2.76 6.64 -10.82
N ARG A 76 -1.93 5.96 -11.61
CA ARG A 76 -1.90 6.08 -13.06
C ARG A 76 -2.18 4.72 -13.68
N LEU A 77 -3.19 4.63 -14.49
CA LEU A 77 -3.47 3.47 -15.33
C LEU A 77 -2.88 3.69 -16.73
N PRO A 78 -2.51 2.63 -17.46
CA PRO A 78 -2.17 2.76 -18.88
C PRO A 78 -3.34 3.34 -19.67
N ASP A 79 -3.04 4.06 -20.73
CA ASP A 79 -4.03 4.72 -21.55
C ASP A 79 -5.06 3.73 -22.12
N GLY A 80 -6.34 4.05 -21.97
CA GLY A 80 -7.46 3.21 -22.41
C GLY A 80 -7.74 1.99 -21.53
N MET A 81 -6.97 1.76 -20.46
CA MET A 81 -7.19 0.65 -19.53
C MET A 81 -7.98 1.10 -18.30
N GLN A 82 -8.71 0.16 -17.71
CA GLN A 82 -9.51 0.37 -16.51
C GLN A 82 -9.12 -0.62 -15.43
N ALA A 83 -9.25 -0.21 -14.17
CA ALA A 83 -9.30 -1.13 -13.04
C ALA A 83 -10.65 -1.87 -13.06
N THR A 84 -10.71 -3.08 -12.50
CA THR A 84 -11.98 -3.79 -12.30
C THR A 84 -12.26 -3.93 -10.81
N TYR A 85 -13.52 -3.76 -10.45
CA TYR A 85 -13.98 -3.93 -9.07
C TYR A 85 -13.63 -5.32 -8.53
N ALA A 86 -13.20 -5.37 -7.29
CA ALA A 86 -13.06 -6.57 -6.48
C ALA A 86 -13.71 -6.32 -5.11
N LYS A 87 -14.54 -7.26 -4.64
CA LYS A 87 -15.31 -7.11 -3.40
C LYS A 87 -14.42 -7.15 -2.15
N GLU A 88 -13.54 -8.12 -2.06
CA GLU A 88 -12.79 -8.50 -0.85
C GLU A 88 -11.28 -8.28 -0.96
N ASP A 89 -10.78 -7.86 -2.11
CA ASP A 89 -9.34 -7.68 -2.36
C ASP A 89 -9.07 -6.31 -2.99
N VAL A 90 -7.81 -6.06 -3.26
CA VAL A 90 -7.37 -4.91 -4.06
C VAL A 90 -8.06 -4.94 -5.42
N LEU A 91 -8.48 -3.78 -5.91
CA LEU A 91 -9.01 -3.65 -7.27
C LEU A 91 -8.09 -4.36 -8.27
N GLN A 92 -8.66 -5.02 -9.27
CA GLN A 92 -7.88 -5.65 -10.33
C GLN A 92 -7.27 -4.55 -11.21
N LEU A 93 -5.99 -4.34 -11.04
CA LEU A 93 -5.25 -3.27 -11.71
C LEU A 93 -4.48 -3.83 -12.91
N PRO A 94 -4.63 -3.25 -14.12
CA PRO A 94 -3.96 -3.76 -15.32
C PRO A 94 -2.43 -3.63 -15.24
N LYS A 95 -1.73 -4.40 -16.07
CA LYS A 95 -0.29 -4.26 -16.28
C LYS A 95 0.04 -2.83 -16.73
N GLY A 96 1.12 -2.27 -16.20
CA GLY A 96 1.51 -0.88 -16.41
C GLY A 96 0.88 0.11 -15.43
N THR A 97 0.00 -0.34 -14.52
CA THR A 97 -0.50 0.53 -13.44
C THR A 97 0.63 0.96 -12.52
N VAL A 98 0.64 2.23 -12.16
CA VAL A 98 1.55 2.82 -11.19
C VAL A 98 0.74 3.39 -10.01
N ILE A 99 0.96 2.86 -8.82
CA ILE A 99 0.48 3.43 -7.56
C ILE A 99 1.59 4.32 -7.00
N ILE A 100 1.28 5.59 -6.72
CA ILE A 100 2.22 6.62 -6.27
C ILE A 100 1.85 7.02 -4.85
N LYS A 101 2.78 6.91 -3.91
CA LYS A 101 2.54 7.25 -2.52
C LYS A 101 3.65 8.15 -2.01
N ASN A 102 3.31 9.37 -1.66
CA ASN A 102 4.23 10.37 -1.12
C ASN A 102 4.06 10.44 0.39
N PHE A 103 5.17 10.55 1.13
CA PHE A 103 5.20 10.72 2.57
C PHE A 103 5.80 12.08 2.90
N TYR A 104 5.11 12.83 3.76
CA TYR A 104 5.53 14.17 4.11
C TYR A 104 5.14 14.53 5.54
N TYR A 105 5.76 15.56 6.07
CA TYR A 105 5.33 16.23 7.29
C TYR A 105 4.93 17.66 6.99
N GLU A 106 3.81 18.12 7.59
CA GLU A 106 3.56 19.56 7.69
C GLU A 106 4.63 20.16 8.61
N ASN A 107 5.17 21.32 8.27
CA ASN A 107 6.13 22.03 9.15
C ASN A 107 5.49 22.38 10.50
N ASP A 108 4.19 22.68 10.49
CA ASP A 108 3.35 22.82 11.68
C ASP A 108 1.95 22.24 11.38
N PHE A 109 1.58 21.16 12.03
CA PHE A 109 0.30 20.47 11.83
C PHE A 109 -0.94 21.31 12.18
N ARG A 110 -0.77 22.42 12.94
CA ARG A 110 -1.83 23.40 13.22
C ARG A 110 -1.96 24.47 12.14
N ARG A 111 -0.93 24.62 11.28
CA ARG A 111 -0.75 25.71 10.33
C ARG A 111 -0.20 25.17 9.00
N LYS A 112 -1.07 24.56 8.19
CA LYS A 112 -0.69 23.99 6.88
C LYS A 112 -0.13 25.02 5.90
N ASP A 113 -0.48 26.29 6.09
CA ASP A 113 0.08 27.42 5.34
C ASP A 113 1.59 27.63 5.55
N LYS A 114 2.20 26.99 6.56
CA LYS A 114 3.65 27.00 6.79
C LYS A 114 4.42 26.02 5.88
N GLY A 115 3.73 25.35 4.99
CA GLY A 115 4.31 24.39 4.05
C GLY A 115 4.61 23.03 4.66
N ARG A 116 5.14 22.16 3.82
CA ARG A 116 5.45 20.76 4.15
C ARG A 116 6.83 20.38 3.65
N ARG A 117 7.38 19.31 4.21
CA ARG A 117 8.60 18.64 3.73
C ARG A 117 8.26 17.23 3.29
N ILE A 118 8.44 16.94 2.00
CA ILE A 118 8.29 15.60 1.43
C ILE A 118 9.59 14.84 1.67
N LEU A 119 9.48 13.59 2.11
CA LEU A 119 10.64 12.76 2.43
C LEU A 119 10.91 11.73 1.37
N GLU A 120 9.87 11.05 0.93
CA GLU A 120 9.95 9.98 -0.06
C GLU A 120 8.70 9.88 -0.92
N THR A 121 8.89 9.34 -2.11
CA THR A 121 7.81 8.86 -2.99
C THR A 121 8.07 7.40 -3.30
N ARG A 122 7.09 6.53 -3.05
CA ARG A 122 7.15 5.12 -3.42
C ARG A 122 6.25 4.88 -4.62
N LEU A 123 6.82 4.32 -5.67
CA LEU A 123 6.05 3.79 -6.79
C LEU A 123 5.90 2.28 -6.61
N LEU A 124 4.69 1.79 -6.75
CA LEU A 124 4.41 0.36 -6.86
C LEU A 124 3.83 0.11 -8.25
N VAL A 125 4.54 -0.64 -9.07
CA VAL A 125 4.28 -0.80 -10.50
C VAL A 125 3.89 -2.22 -10.83
N ASN A 126 2.80 -2.42 -11.56
CA ASN A 126 2.38 -3.72 -12.07
C ASN A 126 3.09 -4.03 -13.40
N GLU A 127 4.27 -4.61 -13.33
CA GLU A 127 5.09 -4.99 -14.48
C GLU A 127 4.66 -6.33 -15.09
N GLU A 128 5.27 -6.75 -16.20
CA GLU A 128 4.98 -8.04 -16.85
C GLU A 128 5.12 -9.22 -15.87
N ASN A 129 6.15 -9.21 -15.04
CA ASN A 129 6.45 -10.28 -14.08
C ASN A 129 5.81 -10.09 -12.70
N GLY A 130 4.91 -9.11 -12.53
CA GLY A 130 4.24 -8.80 -11.28
C GLY A 130 4.60 -7.43 -10.73
N TRP A 131 4.24 -7.19 -9.48
CA TRP A 131 4.43 -5.90 -8.84
C TRP A 131 5.88 -5.68 -8.41
N THR A 132 6.38 -4.46 -8.62
CA THR A 132 7.74 -4.05 -8.25
C THR A 132 7.68 -2.70 -7.53
N ALA A 133 8.42 -2.56 -6.43
CA ALA A 133 8.54 -1.30 -5.69
C ALA A 133 9.77 -0.49 -6.15
N TYR A 134 9.58 0.81 -6.30
CA TYR A 134 10.61 1.79 -6.63
C TYR A 134 10.57 2.94 -5.63
N PRO A 135 11.45 2.97 -4.63
CA PRO A 135 11.56 4.08 -3.67
C PRO A 135 12.36 5.24 -4.28
N TYR A 136 11.88 6.46 -4.04
CA TYR A 136 12.53 7.72 -4.40
C TYR A 136 12.70 8.56 -3.15
N VAL A 137 13.89 9.08 -2.93
CA VAL A 137 14.26 9.94 -1.80
C VAL A 137 14.30 11.39 -2.28
N TRP A 138 13.58 12.29 -1.59
CA TRP A 138 13.57 13.72 -1.93
C TRP A 138 14.83 14.40 -1.44
N ASN A 139 15.36 15.33 -2.28
CA ASN A 139 16.41 16.23 -1.88
C ASN A 139 15.90 17.28 -0.87
N ASP A 140 16.81 17.90 -0.15
CA ASP A 140 16.44 18.87 0.89
C ASP A 140 15.87 20.18 0.31
N GLU A 141 16.23 20.53 -0.92
CA GLU A 141 15.70 21.67 -1.67
C GLU A 141 14.25 21.45 -2.14
N GLN A 142 13.71 20.25 -2.00
CA GLN A 142 12.35 19.88 -2.40
C GLN A 142 12.08 20.12 -3.89
N THR A 143 13.10 19.97 -4.72
CA THR A 143 13.00 20.16 -6.17
C THR A 143 12.95 18.88 -6.97
N GLU A 144 13.47 17.77 -6.39
CA GLU A 144 13.57 16.47 -7.06
C GLU A 144 13.59 15.32 -6.06
N ALA A 145 13.18 14.14 -6.54
CA ALA A 145 13.38 12.87 -5.82
C ALA A 145 14.14 11.88 -6.69
N PHE A 146 15.11 11.21 -6.10
CA PHE A 146 16.01 10.28 -6.77
C PHE A 146 15.73 8.84 -6.36
N TYR A 147 15.81 7.92 -7.34
CA TYR A 147 15.69 6.51 -7.07
C TYR A 147 16.79 6.02 -6.13
N ASP A 148 16.40 5.37 -5.04
CA ASP A 148 17.32 4.84 -4.04
C ASP A 148 16.90 3.44 -3.59
N VAL A 149 17.77 2.45 -3.84
CA VAL A 149 17.52 1.04 -3.45
C VAL A 149 17.91 0.75 -2.01
N ALA A 150 18.81 1.57 -1.44
CA ALA A 150 19.40 1.35 -0.12
C ALA A 150 18.49 1.86 1.00
N GLY A 151 17.60 2.81 0.68
CA GLY A 151 16.86 3.57 1.68
C GLY A 151 17.72 4.63 2.34
N ASP A 152 17.13 5.45 3.21
CA ASP A 152 17.80 6.58 3.83
C ASP A 152 17.27 6.83 5.25
N ILE A 153 17.96 7.65 6.03
CA ILE A 153 17.50 8.17 7.32
C ILE A 153 17.46 9.68 7.25
N LYS A 154 16.25 10.24 7.31
CA LYS A 154 16.05 11.70 7.28
C LYS A 154 15.78 12.24 8.68
N LYS A 155 16.58 13.19 9.12
CA LYS A 155 16.27 13.98 10.34
C LYS A 155 15.10 14.92 10.04
N VAL A 156 14.01 14.75 10.76
CA VAL A 156 12.78 15.52 10.59
C VAL A 156 12.45 16.26 11.87
N SER A 157 12.17 17.57 11.75
CA SER A 157 11.67 18.41 12.83
C SER A 157 10.34 19.02 12.40
N TYR A 158 9.30 18.85 13.21
CA TYR A 158 7.97 19.40 12.93
C TYR A 158 7.27 19.83 14.23
N ILE A 159 6.22 20.66 14.12
CA ILE A 159 5.36 21.00 15.23
C ILE A 159 4.08 20.17 15.15
N ASN A 160 3.81 19.37 16.17
CA ASN A 160 2.62 18.50 16.18
C ASN A 160 1.33 19.31 16.48
N GLY A 161 0.16 18.63 16.41
CA GLY A 161 -1.13 19.22 16.66
C GLY A 161 -1.28 19.89 18.05
N ASN A 162 -0.47 19.49 19.04
CA ASN A 162 -0.45 20.08 20.38
C ASN A 162 0.57 21.23 20.52
N GLY A 163 1.20 21.68 19.44
CA GLY A 163 2.17 22.76 19.44
C GLY A 163 3.57 22.39 19.92
N LYS A 164 3.84 21.10 20.18
CA LYS A 164 5.15 20.62 20.61
C LYS A 164 6.03 20.34 19.39
N ARG A 165 7.30 20.80 19.44
CA ARG A 165 8.33 20.44 18.48
C ARG A 165 8.74 18.97 18.68
N ILE A 166 8.69 18.20 17.62
CA ILE A 166 9.07 16.81 17.58
C ILE A 166 10.27 16.67 16.63
N ASN A 167 11.30 15.93 17.06
CA ASN A 167 12.44 15.56 16.24
C ASN A 167 12.49 14.05 16.18
N ILE A 168 12.64 13.50 14.96
CA ILE A 168 12.75 12.07 14.71
C ILE A 168 13.79 11.79 13.62
N ASP A 169 14.35 10.61 13.66
CA ASP A 169 15.09 10.03 12.57
C ASP A 169 14.08 9.17 11.77
N TYR A 170 13.58 9.71 10.64
CA TYR A 170 12.62 9.01 9.79
C TYR A 170 13.37 8.03 8.89
N ILE A 171 13.06 6.73 9.03
CA ILE A 171 13.66 5.67 8.22
C ILE A 171 12.87 5.50 6.93
N ILE A 172 13.53 5.77 5.80
CA ILE A 172 13.04 5.45 4.46
C ILE A 172 13.45 4.00 4.17
N PRO A 173 12.50 3.06 4.00
CA PRO A 173 12.83 1.66 3.82
C PRO A 173 13.52 1.40 2.49
N ASN A 174 14.46 0.47 2.49
CA ASN A 174 15.07 -0.02 1.27
C ASN A 174 14.10 -0.88 0.46
N LYS A 175 14.47 -1.15 -0.80
CA LYS A 175 13.63 -1.95 -1.73
C LYS A 175 13.25 -3.33 -1.17
N ASN A 176 14.12 -3.99 -0.41
CA ASN A 176 13.83 -5.31 0.16
C ASN A 176 12.86 -5.24 1.33
N GLN A 177 12.94 -4.19 2.15
CA GLN A 177 12.01 -3.97 3.26
C GLN A 177 10.56 -3.73 2.78
N CYS A 178 10.35 -3.22 1.56
CA CYS A 178 9.01 -3.13 0.96
C CYS A 178 8.34 -4.51 0.89
N LYS A 179 9.11 -5.57 0.62
CA LYS A 179 8.59 -6.93 0.56
C LYS A 179 8.01 -7.40 1.90
N GLY A 180 8.54 -6.93 3.04
CA GLY A 180 8.05 -7.32 4.36
C GLY A 180 6.55 -7.10 4.58
N CYS A 181 5.97 -6.07 3.95
CA CYS A 181 4.54 -5.79 4.02
C CYS A 181 3.78 -6.18 2.75
N HIS A 182 4.46 -6.23 1.60
CA HIS A 182 3.84 -6.40 0.29
C HIS A 182 3.87 -7.84 -0.26
N ILE A 183 4.42 -8.82 0.49
CA ILE A 183 4.41 -10.22 0.05
C ILE A 183 3.14 -10.92 0.53
N ARG A 184 2.40 -11.51 -0.41
CA ARG A 184 1.37 -12.51 -0.19
C ARG A 184 1.62 -13.70 -1.12
N GLU A 185 1.58 -14.92 -0.60
CA GLU A 185 1.85 -16.15 -1.37
C GLU A 185 3.18 -16.11 -2.15
N GLY A 186 4.22 -15.54 -1.53
CA GLY A 186 5.54 -15.43 -2.15
C GLY A 186 5.66 -14.39 -3.28
N LYS A 187 4.58 -13.64 -3.59
CA LYS A 187 4.55 -12.61 -4.64
C LYS A 187 4.32 -11.24 -4.04
N MET A 188 4.94 -10.23 -4.62
CA MET A 188 4.65 -8.85 -4.25
C MET A 188 3.24 -8.49 -4.74
N LYS A 189 2.41 -7.93 -3.82
CA LYS A 189 1.06 -7.43 -4.11
C LYS A 189 0.87 -6.06 -3.47
N PRO A 190 0.02 -5.18 -4.03
CA PRO A 190 -0.37 -3.96 -3.34
C PRO A 190 -1.24 -4.30 -2.12
N ILE A 191 -1.17 -3.46 -1.09
CA ILE A 191 -2.06 -3.54 0.09
C ILE A 191 -3.43 -2.93 -0.23
N GLY A 192 -3.47 -1.98 -1.16
CA GLY A 192 -4.65 -1.28 -1.66
C GLY A 192 -4.34 -0.61 -3.00
N PRO A 193 -5.31 0.10 -3.59
CA PRO A 193 -6.63 0.42 -3.04
C PRO A 193 -7.64 -0.72 -3.12
N THR A 194 -8.43 -0.89 -2.05
CA THR A 194 -9.64 -1.74 -2.04
C THR A 194 -10.89 -0.88 -2.21
N ALA A 195 -11.99 -1.45 -2.67
CA ALA A 195 -13.24 -0.71 -2.83
C ALA A 195 -13.75 -0.15 -1.49
N ALA A 196 -13.68 -0.92 -0.40
CA ALA A 196 -14.09 -0.48 0.94
C ALA A 196 -13.28 0.72 1.45
N GLN A 197 -11.99 0.79 1.13
CA GLN A 197 -11.12 1.92 1.48
C GLN A 197 -11.39 3.16 0.64
N LEU A 198 -11.75 2.99 -0.65
CA LEU A 198 -12.08 4.07 -1.58
C LEU A 198 -13.52 4.59 -1.42
N ASN A 199 -14.40 3.85 -0.74
CA ASN A 199 -15.79 4.26 -0.54
C ASN A 199 -15.88 5.42 0.45
N LYS A 200 -15.48 6.61 -0.01
CA LYS A 200 -15.51 7.89 0.72
C LYS A 200 -15.56 9.06 -0.26
N GLU A 201 -16.01 10.20 0.27
CA GLU A 201 -15.96 11.47 -0.46
C GLU A 201 -14.52 11.96 -0.61
N TYR A 202 -14.24 12.55 -1.77
CA TYR A 202 -12.97 13.22 -2.07
C TYR A 202 -13.24 14.53 -2.83
N ALA A 203 -12.51 15.58 -2.49
CA ALA A 203 -12.59 16.88 -3.15
C ALA A 203 -11.73 16.89 -4.42
N TYR A 204 -12.33 16.54 -5.56
CA TYR A 204 -11.72 16.67 -6.86
C TYR A 204 -11.86 18.11 -7.38
N THR A 205 -11.12 18.47 -8.41
CA THR A 205 -11.25 19.79 -9.08
C THR A 205 -12.65 20.04 -9.64
N SER A 206 -13.37 18.97 -9.99
CA SER A 206 -14.77 19.01 -10.47
C SER A 206 -15.81 19.08 -9.36
N GLY A 207 -15.41 19.07 -8.09
CA GLY A 207 -16.30 19.05 -6.93
C GLY A 207 -16.09 17.83 -6.04
N THR A 208 -16.74 17.85 -4.87
CA THR A 208 -16.67 16.74 -3.90
C THR A 208 -17.65 15.65 -4.29
N GLN A 209 -17.18 14.42 -4.45
CA GLN A 209 -18.00 13.25 -4.72
C GLN A 209 -17.32 11.94 -4.26
N ASN A 210 -18.12 10.86 -4.19
CA ASN A 210 -17.59 9.54 -3.83
C ASN A 210 -16.56 9.07 -4.84
N GLN A 211 -15.41 8.59 -4.37
CA GLN A 211 -14.27 8.21 -5.22
C GLN A 211 -14.60 7.07 -6.19
N LEU A 212 -15.35 6.06 -5.75
CA LEU A 212 -15.73 4.94 -6.61
C LEU A 212 -16.61 5.40 -7.76
N SER A 213 -17.61 6.26 -7.47
CA SER A 213 -18.48 6.86 -8.48
C SER A 213 -17.69 7.74 -9.45
N TYR A 214 -16.79 8.57 -8.93
CA TYR A 214 -15.90 9.40 -9.75
C TYR A 214 -15.03 8.54 -10.68
N TRP A 215 -14.41 7.49 -10.16
CA TRP A 215 -13.55 6.60 -10.96
C TRP A 215 -14.34 5.88 -12.05
N GLN A 216 -15.58 5.46 -11.75
CA GLN A 216 -16.47 4.87 -12.77
C GLN A 216 -16.83 5.88 -13.85
N GLN A 217 -17.24 7.10 -13.48
CA GLN A 217 -17.59 8.18 -14.43
C GLN A 217 -16.41 8.59 -15.31
N GLN A 218 -15.19 8.58 -14.77
CA GLN A 218 -13.97 8.91 -15.52
C GLN A 218 -13.43 7.74 -16.35
N GLY A 219 -14.12 6.58 -16.36
CA GLY A 219 -13.65 5.39 -17.07
C GLY A 219 -12.38 4.76 -16.47
N ILE A 220 -12.12 5.01 -15.19
CA ILE A 220 -10.95 4.46 -14.45
C ILE A 220 -11.29 3.11 -13.84
N LEU A 221 -12.56 2.92 -13.44
CA LEU A 221 -13.06 1.72 -12.75
C LEU A 221 -14.28 1.16 -13.48
N SER A 222 -14.30 -0.16 -13.69
CA SER A 222 -15.41 -0.90 -14.26
C SER A 222 -15.92 -1.98 -13.31
N GLY A 223 -17.12 -2.50 -13.59
CA GLY A 223 -17.72 -3.61 -12.84
C GLY A 223 -18.21 -3.23 -11.44
N LEU A 224 -18.40 -1.94 -11.16
CA LEU A 224 -18.90 -1.48 -9.87
C LEU A 224 -20.37 -1.93 -9.68
N PRO A 225 -20.71 -2.61 -8.56
CA PRO A 225 -22.09 -2.92 -8.22
C PRO A 225 -22.84 -1.67 -7.77
N ASP A 226 -24.09 -1.82 -7.34
CA ASP A 226 -24.83 -0.73 -6.71
C ASP A 226 -23.98 -0.10 -5.58
N PRO A 227 -23.73 1.22 -5.61
CA PRO A 227 -22.92 1.91 -4.60
C PRO A 227 -23.37 1.64 -3.15
N GLY A 228 -24.68 1.47 -2.93
CA GLY A 228 -25.24 1.16 -1.61
C GLY A 228 -24.85 -0.22 -1.07
N SER A 229 -24.44 -1.15 -1.93
CA SER A 229 -24.00 -2.51 -1.55
C SER A 229 -22.50 -2.61 -1.24
N ILE A 230 -21.72 -1.56 -1.50
CA ILE A 230 -20.27 -1.57 -1.30
C ILE A 230 -19.93 -1.26 0.15
N ALA A 231 -19.25 -2.18 0.81
CA ALA A 231 -18.76 -1.97 2.16
C ALA A 231 -17.92 -0.69 2.27
N LYS A 232 -18.00 -0.04 3.43
CA LYS A 232 -17.19 1.14 3.76
C LYS A 232 -16.30 0.79 4.95
N MET A 233 -14.99 0.88 4.77
CA MET A 233 -14.04 0.69 5.86
C MET A 233 -14.22 1.80 6.91
N ALA A 234 -14.26 1.43 8.18
CA ALA A 234 -14.40 2.40 9.26
C ALA A 234 -13.14 3.27 9.39
N ARG A 235 -13.32 4.54 9.76
CA ARG A 235 -12.22 5.44 10.10
C ARG A 235 -11.93 5.37 11.60
N ILE A 236 -10.66 5.35 11.96
CA ILE A 236 -10.25 5.26 13.38
C ILE A 236 -10.70 6.47 14.23
N ASP A 237 -10.85 7.64 13.61
CA ASP A 237 -11.22 8.92 14.22
C ASP A 237 -12.73 9.23 14.13
N ASP A 238 -13.52 8.39 13.48
CA ASP A 238 -14.96 8.59 13.32
C ASP A 238 -15.74 7.98 14.50
N ALA A 239 -16.06 8.79 15.49
CA ALA A 239 -16.80 8.36 16.68
C ALA A 239 -18.25 7.90 16.39
N SER A 240 -18.79 8.14 15.20
CA SER A 240 -20.10 7.61 14.80
C SER A 240 -20.07 6.11 14.48
N GLN A 241 -18.89 5.57 14.20
CA GLN A 241 -18.66 4.15 13.96
C GLN A 241 -18.44 3.40 15.27
N SER A 242 -18.85 2.13 15.30
CA SER A 242 -18.62 1.29 16.49
C SER A 242 -17.12 1.16 16.81
N ILE A 243 -16.80 0.97 18.07
CA ILE A 243 -15.40 0.76 18.47
C ILE A 243 -14.83 -0.51 17.86
N GLU A 244 -15.64 -1.56 17.71
CA GLU A 244 -15.29 -2.81 17.02
C GLU A 244 -14.88 -2.54 15.58
N SER A 245 -15.73 -1.89 14.78
CA SER A 245 -15.42 -1.59 13.36
C SER A 245 -14.16 -0.75 13.21
N ARG A 246 -13.97 0.24 14.09
CA ARG A 246 -12.78 1.12 14.09
C ARG A 246 -11.50 0.37 14.45
N ALA A 247 -11.57 -0.48 15.48
CA ALA A 247 -10.44 -1.29 15.94
C ALA A 247 -10.07 -2.34 14.87
N ARG A 248 -11.05 -3.02 14.27
CA ARG A 248 -10.85 -3.98 13.20
C ARG A 248 -10.21 -3.33 11.97
N ALA A 249 -10.71 -2.17 11.55
CA ALA A 249 -10.14 -1.42 10.44
C ALA A 249 -8.70 -0.95 10.72
N TYR A 250 -8.40 -0.58 11.97
CA TYR A 250 -7.05 -0.23 12.40
C TYR A 250 -6.10 -1.43 12.33
N LEU A 251 -6.54 -2.59 12.86
CA LEU A 251 -5.75 -3.82 12.86
C LEU A 251 -5.50 -4.32 11.44
N ASP A 252 -6.50 -4.27 10.57
CA ASP A 252 -6.37 -4.67 9.18
C ASP A 252 -5.22 -3.94 8.47
N VAL A 253 -5.24 -2.61 8.49
CA VAL A 253 -4.25 -1.81 7.73
C VAL A 253 -2.88 -1.76 8.38
N ASN A 254 -2.77 -1.93 9.71
CA ASN A 254 -1.50 -1.80 10.43
C ASN A 254 -0.86 -3.14 10.79
N CYS A 255 -1.63 -4.23 10.81
CA CYS A 255 -1.19 -5.55 11.26
C CYS A 255 -1.59 -6.66 10.26
N GLY A 256 -2.81 -6.58 9.70
CA GLY A 256 -3.41 -7.60 8.84
C GLY A 256 -2.65 -7.89 7.56
N THR A 257 -1.80 -6.97 7.09
CA THR A 257 -0.95 -7.22 5.92
C THR A 257 0.09 -8.32 6.18
N CYS A 258 0.60 -8.41 7.42
CA CYS A 258 1.53 -9.46 7.86
C CYS A 258 0.79 -10.60 8.55
N HIS A 259 -0.11 -10.28 9.47
CA HIS A 259 -0.94 -11.21 10.24
C HIS A 259 -2.19 -11.63 9.43
N HIS A 260 -1.97 -12.42 8.40
CA HIS A 260 -2.95 -12.94 7.45
C HIS A 260 -2.54 -14.35 7.05
N PRO A 261 -3.46 -15.29 6.73
CA PRO A 261 -3.11 -16.65 6.33
C PRO A 261 -2.09 -16.75 5.19
N GLN A 262 -2.09 -15.77 4.28
CA GLN A 262 -1.15 -15.66 3.15
C GLN A 262 -0.01 -14.67 3.39
N GLY A 263 0.05 -14.05 4.56
CA GLY A 263 1.05 -13.04 4.93
C GLY A 263 2.33 -13.63 5.51
N PRO A 264 3.39 -12.82 5.68
CA PRO A 264 4.68 -13.29 6.18
C PRO A 264 4.65 -13.75 7.64
N ALA A 265 3.66 -13.32 8.44
CA ALA A 265 3.48 -13.75 9.83
C ALA A 265 2.42 -14.85 10.00
N ASN A 266 2.07 -15.59 8.94
CA ASN A 266 1.05 -16.64 8.95
C ASN A 266 1.33 -17.75 9.98
N THR A 267 2.59 -18.08 10.22
CA THR A 267 3.00 -19.11 11.21
C THR A 267 2.65 -18.75 12.66
N SER A 268 2.34 -17.47 12.93
CA SER A 268 1.86 -17.05 14.25
C SER A 268 0.44 -17.56 14.57
N GLY A 269 -0.35 -17.93 13.55
CA GLY A 269 -1.76 -18.27 13.68
C GLY A 269 -2.61 -17.12 14.25
N LEU A 270 -2.08 -15.89 14.24
CA LEU A 270 -2.77 -14.65 14.62
C LEU A 270 -3.14 -13.91 13.33
N PHE A 271 -4.44 -13.75 13.06
CA PHE A 271 -4.93 -13.13 11.84
C PHE A 271 -5.75 -11.89 12.18
N LEU A 272 -5.35 -10.73 11.64
CA LEU A 272 -5.85 -9.42 12.02
C LEU A 272 -6.46 -8.65 10.84
N HIS A 273 -6.87 -9.35 9.77
CA HIS A 273 -7.61 -8.77 8.66
C HIS A 273 -9.06 -8.44 9.07
N TYR A 274 -9.69 -7.52 8.36
CA TYR A 274 -10.94 -6.88 8.77
C TYR A 274 -12.10 -7.86 8.99
N ASP A 275 -12.24 -8.85 8.12
CA ASP A 275 -13.31 -9.86 8.11
C ASP A 275 -12.98 -11.14 8.90
N GLN A 276 -11.85 -11.17 9.64
CA GLN A 276 -11.51 -12.30 10.51
C GLN A 276 -12.58 -12.49 11.60
N ASP A 277 -13.10 -13.68 11.73
CA ASP A 277 -14.04 -14.01 12.81
C ASP A 277 -13.44 -13.79 14.22
N PRO A 278 -14.24 -13.39 15.22
CA PRO A 278 -13.78 -13.15 16.58
C PRO A 278 -13.50 -14.47 17.33
N THR A 279 -12.53 -15.21 16.84
CA THR A 279 -12.10 -16.53 17.33
C THR A 279 -10.70 -16.46 17.93
N VAL A 280 -10.15 -17.65 18.26
CA VAL A 280 -8.74 -17.80 18.68
C VAL A 280 -7.77 -17.22 17.62
N GLU A 281 -8.10 -17.31 16.35
CA GLU A 281 -7.26 -16.79 15.28
C GLU A 281 -7.19 -15.27 15.27
N LEU A 282 -8.21 -14.55 15.74
CA LEU A 282 -8.16 -13.12 15.99
C LEU A 282 -7.25 -12.78 17.19
N GLY A 283 -6.83 -13.76 17.96
CA GLY A 283 -5.98 -13.60 19.14
C GLY A 283 -6.73 -13.71 20.48
N ILE A 284 -8.05 -13.88 20.48
CA ILE A 284 -8.85 -13.97 21.71
C ILE A 284 -8.45 -15.23 22.49
N MET A 285 -7.90 -15.04 23.69
CA MET A 285 -7.36 -16.08 24.56
C MET A 285 -6.36 -17.02 23.86
N LYS A 286 -5.71 -16.53 22.81
CA LYS A 286 -4.71 -17.26 22.05
C LYS A 286 -3.34 -17.13 22.72
N SER A 287 -2.71 -18.24 23.03
CA SER A 287 -1.31 -18.27 23.43
C SER A 287 -0.41 -17.98 22.23
N PRO A 288 0.63 -17.13 22.39
CA PRO A 288 1.55 -16.84 21.29
C PRO A 288 2.39 -18.07 20.92
N VAL A 289 2.70 -18.22 19.63
CA VAL A 289 3.55 -19.33 19.17
C VAL A 289 5.02 -19.07 19.49
N ALA A 290 5.51 -17.86 19.29
CA ALA A 290 6.91 -17.51 19.46
C ALA A 290 7.11 -16.00 19.80
N ALA A 291 6.47 -15.50 20.85
CA ALA A 291 6.56 -14.09 21.20
C ALA A 291 7.89 -13.69 21.90
N GLY A 292 8.60 -14.64 22.53
CA GLY A 292 9.83 -14.35 23.24
C GLY A 292 9.67 -13.19 24.24
N ARG A 293 10.60 -12.21 24.21
CA ARG A 293 10.49 -10.96 25.00
C ARG A 293 9.21 -10.17 24.69
N GLY A 294 8.67 -10.32 23.50
CA GLY A 294 7.44 -9.66 23.06
C GLY A 294 6.19 -10.08 23.82
N ALA A 295 6.21 -11.18 24.57
CA ALA A 295 5.11 -11.58 25.45
C ALA A 295 4.96 -10.65 26.68
N GLY A 296 6.06 -10.04 27.17
CA GLY A 296 6.05 -9.11 28.30
C GLY A 296 5.43 -9.68 29.57
N LYS A 297 5.61 -10.99 29.85
CA LYS A 297 4.98 -11.75 30.93
C LYS A 297 3.45 -11.99 30.75
N ASN A 298 2.88 -11.68 29.58
CA ASN A 298 1.47 -11.96 29.27
C ASN A 298 1.35 -13.34 28.62
N ALA A 299 0.24 -14.04 28.89
CA ALA A 299 -0.01 -15.40 28.43
C ALA A 299 -0.75 -15.45 27.09
N PHE A 300 -1.50 -14.41 26.75
CA PHE A 300 -2.41 -14.42 25.59
C PHE A 300 -2.27 -13.18 24.72
N ASP A 301 -2.54 -13.33 23.42
CA ASP A 301 -2.48 -12.24 22.46
C ASP A 301 -3.53 -11.16 22.78
N ILE A 302 -4.78 -11.55 23.07
CA ILE A 302 -5.85 -10.67 23.54
C ILE A 302 -6.57 -11.34 24.73
N VAL A 303 -6.71 -10.62 25.84
CA VAL A 303 -7.50 -11.02 27.00
C VAL A 303 -8.72 -10.11 27.11
N PRO A 304 -9.94 -10.60 26.82
CA PRO A 304 -11.16 -9.81 26.92
C PRO A 304 -11.30 -9.09 28.26
N GLY A 305 -11.66 -7.81 28.23
CA GLY A 305 -11.77 -6.95 29.38
C GLY A 305 -10.44 -6.49 30.02
N GLN A 306 -9.28 -7.03 29.58
CA GLN A 306 -7.99 -6.81 30.23
C GLN A 306 -6.88 -6.38 29.24
N PRO A 307 -6.94 -5.17 28.69
CA PRO A 307 -5.96 -4.71 27.70
C PRO A 307 -4.51 -4.71 28.23
N HIS A 308 -4.31 -4.51 29.53
CA HIS A 308 -2.99 -4.52 30.16
C HIS A 308 -2.36 -5.92 30.29
N LYS A 309 -3.16 -6.97 30.13
CA LYS A 309 -2.70 -8.39 30.10
C LYS A 309 -2.67 -8.96 28.69
N SER A 310 -2.84 -8.12 27.67
CA SER A 310 -2.85 -8.52 26.26
C SER A 310 -1.50 -8.22 25.63
N ILE A 311 -0.88 -9.24 24.99
CA ILE A 311 0.38 -9.12 24.26
C ILE A 311 0.27 -8.08 23.15
N LEU A 312 -0.86 -8.03 22.43
CA LEU A 312 -1.13 -7.08 21.37
C LEU A 312 -0.88 -5.63 21.84
N THR A 313 -1.49 -5.20 22.93
CA THR A 313 -1.33 -3.84 23.45
C THR A 313 0.07 -3.61 24.04
N PHE A 314 0.68 -4.62 24.63
CA PHE A 314 2.06 -4.55 25.13
C PHE A 314 3.04 -4.23 24.00
N ARG A 315 2.96 -4.97 22.88
CA ARG A 315 3.83 -4.77 21.73
C ARG A 315 3.56 -3.45 20.99
N MET A 316 2.32 -2.98 20.98
CA MET A 316 1.97 -1.70 20.36
C MET A 316 2.51 -0.48 21.12
N GLN A 317 2.74 -0.58 22.43
CA GLN A 317 3.11 0.54 23.31
C GLN A 317 4.59 0.82 23.43
N THR A 318 5.46 0.02 22.79
CA THR A 318 6.91 0.14 22.91
C THR A 318 7.54 0.44 21.56
N ASN A 319 8.73 1.06 21.59
CA ASN A 319 9.60 1.25 20.42
C ASN A 319 10.85 0.35 20.50
N ASP A 320 10.94 -0.58 21.48
CA ASP A 320 12.02 -1.58 21.50
C ASP A 320 11.93 -2.45 20.25
N PRO A 321 12.94 -2.44 19.36
CA PRO A 321 12.87 -3.17 18.08
C PRO A 321 12.66 -4.68 18.23
N GLY A 322 13.06 -5.27 19.39
CA GLY A 322 12.85 -6.70 19.68
C GLY A 322 11.47 -7.03 20.23
N ILE A 323 10.62 -6.02 20.48
CA ILE A 323 9.29 -6.17 21.10
C ILE A 323 8.21 -5.52 20.25
N ALA A 324 8.50 -4.36 19.70
CA ALA A 324 7.51 -3.52 19.00
C ALA A 324 6.81 -4.23 17.84
N MET A 325 5.50 -3.96 17.68
CA MET A 325 4.73 -4.29 16.48
C MET A 325 3.97 -3.04 16.01
N PRO A 326 3.92 -2.79 14.70
CA PRO A 326 4.68 -3.43 13.60
C PRO A 326 6.20 -3.31 13.75
N GLU A 327 6.96 -4.24 13.19
CA GLU A 327 8.43 -4.27 13.23
C GLU A 327 9.08 -3.23 12.31
N LEU A 328 8.39 -2.85 11.24
CA LEU A 328 8.89 -1.95 10.20
C LEU A 328 8.07 -0.67 10.13
N GLY A 329 8.75 0.43 9.77
CA GLY A 329 8.12 1.72 9.47
C GLY A 329 7.57 2.45 10.68
N ARG A 330 8.09 2.18 11.89
CA ARG A 330 7.64 2.77 13.13
C ARG A 330 8.78 3.03 14.12
N GLU A 331 9.12 4.29 14.34
CA GLU A 331 10.01 4.79 15.40
C GLU A 331 9.23 5.48 16.52
N GLN A 332 7.91 5.70 16.33
CA GLN A 332 7.03 6.31 17.31
C GLN A 332 5.85 5.39 17.63
N VAL A 333 5.38 5.44 18.88
CA VAL A 333 4.14 4.77 19.28
C VAL A 333 2.95 5.56 18.72
N HIS A 334 2.04 4.88 18.02
CA HIS A 334 0.75 5.45 17.61
C HIS A 334 -0.20 5.52 18.80
N LYS A 335 -0.19 6.62 19.52
CA LYS A 335 -0.93 6.78 20.79
C LYS A 335 -2.44 6.60 20.62
N GLU A 336 -2.99 7.14 19.53
CA GLU A 336 -4.41 7.07 19.18
C GLU A 336 -4.82 5.63 18.86
N GLY A 337 -4.00 4.91 18.10
CA GLY A 337 -4.22 3.49 17.81
C GLY A 337 -4.15 2.62 19.06
N VAL A 338 -3.15 2.83 19.92
CA VAL A 338 -3.04 2.12 21.21
C VAL A 338 -4.27 2.37 22.07
N LYS A 339 -4.73 3.63 22.17
CA LYS A 339 -5.93 3.99 22.92
C LYS A 339 -7.15 3.25 22.37
N LEU A 340 -7.36 3.29 21.06
CA LEU A 340 -8.48 2.62 20.40
C LEU A 340 -8.49 1.12 20.69
N ILE A 341 -7.37 0.43 20.53
CA ILE A 341 -7.28 -1.03 20.77
C ILE A 341 -7.48 -1.38 22.25
N LYS A 342 -6.97 -0.56 23.16
CA LYS A 342 -7.23 -0.76 24.61
C LYS A 342 -8.71 -0.61 24.97
N GLU A 343 -9.37 0.40 24.42
CA GLU A 343 -10.79 0.64 24.64
C GLU A 343 -11.64 -0.49 24.05
N TRP A 344 -11.29 -0.96 22.85
CA TRP A 344 -11.94 -2.11 22.20
C TRP A 344 -11.82 -3.37 23.06
N ILE A 345 -10.60 -3.76 23.47
CA ILE A 345 -10.38 -4.96 24.30
C ILE A 345 -11.11 -4.83 25.66
N LYS A 346 -11.15 -3.61 26.24
CA LYS A 346 -11.86 -3.36 27.50
C LYS A 346 -13.37 -3.62 27.41
N GLN A 347 -13.96 -3.40 26.23
CA GLN A 347 -15.40 -3.60 25.97
C GLN A 347 -15.75 -5.04 25.57
N MET A 348 -14.77 -5.90 25.30
CA MET A 348 -15.03 -7.31 25.03
C MET A 348 -15.60 -7.99 26.28
N GLU A 349 -16.67 -8.74 26.07
CA GLU A 349 -17.22 -9.61 27.11
C GLU A 349 -16.25 -10.76 27.42
N ARG A 350 -16.25 -11.22 28.68
CA ARG A 350 -15.37 -12.30 29.15
C ARG A 350 -15.95 -13.66 28.83
#